data_94c05a32b8a3496f7af963dcd9c00666
#
_entry.id   94c05a32b8a3496f7af963dcd9c00666
#
_cell.length_a   1.000
_cell.length_b   1.000
_cell.length_c   1.000
_cell.angle_alpha   90.00
_cell.angle_beta   90.00
_cell.angle_gamma   90.00
#
_symmetry.space_group_name_H-M   'P 1'
#
loop_
_entity.id
_entity.type
_entity.pdbx_description
1 polymer ?
#
loop_
_entity_poly.entity_id
_entity_poly.type
_entity_poly.pdbx_seq_one_letter_code
_entity_poly.pdbx_strand_id
1 'polypeptide(L)'
;MKRIVLITGGFDPLHSGHIAYIKAARELGDSLVVGVNSDEWLRRKKGQEFMPWEERATIIAALHDVDRVVNFDDSDNSAKDAIRKVRAIYPTAHIIFANGGDRTKENIPEMDLLEEMLHLDFVFGVGGEDKKNSSSWILQEWKSPKTERQWGYYRVLHEDGAHVKVKELTVDPGKSLSMQRHKHRFEHWFVTEGTATVNTLDADDNTVMKNFIMTNMQTYIGREEWHQLVNKSDTPLKVIEIQFGEKCVEEDIERK
;
A
#
# COMPACT_ATOMS: atom_id res chain seq x y z
N MET A 1 9.14 33.97 23.17
CA MET A 1 10.08 32.94 22.66
C MET A 1 9.50 32.41 21.37
N LYS A 2 10.30 32.32 20.30
CA LYS A 2 9.83 31.76 19.01
C LYS A 2 9.48 30.29 19.16
N ARG A 3 8.33 29.86 18.63
CA ARG A 3 7.87 28.46 18.65
C ARG A 3 8.22 27.82 17.31
N ILE A 4 9.07 26.80 17.34
CA ILE A 4 9.48 26.02 16.18
C ILE A 4 8.80 24.66 16.25
N VAL A 5 7.95 24.37 15.29
CA VAL A 5 7.31 23.06 15.16
C VAL A 5 8.20 22.16 14.33
N LEU A 6 8.43 20.95 14.81
CA LEU A 6 9.10 19.89 14.07
C LEU A 6 8.13 18.74 13.85
N ILE A 7 8.04 18.29 12.63
CA ILE A 7 7.41 17.02 12.24
C ILE A 7 8.41 16.16 11.51
N THR A 8 8.23 14.83 11.54
CA THR A 8 9.07 13.89 10.80
C THR A 8 8.23 12.89 10.04
N GLY A 9 8.78 12.38 8.92
CA GLY A 9 8.11 11.37 8.12
C GLY A 9 8.88 10.96 6.87
N GLY A 10 8.47 9.84 6.27
CA GLY A 10 9.02 9.37 5.00
C GLY A 10 8.54 10.17 3.79
N PHE A 11 7.26 10.60 3.80
CA PHE A 11 6.62 11.35 2.71
C PHE A 11 6.80 10.70 1.32
N ASP A 12 6.64 9.38 1.26
CA ASP A 12 7.04 8.56 0.13
C ASP A 12 5.92 7.59 -0.33
N PRO A 13 5.11 7.98 -1.33
CA PRO A 13 4.96 9.32 -1.88
C PRO A 13 4.19 10.28 -0.96
N LEU A 14 4.31 11.58 -1.23
CA LEU A 14 3.49 12.61 -0.59
C LEU A 14 2.02 12.44 -1.01
N HIS A 15 1.09 12.62 -0.06
CA HIS A 15 -0.35 12.51 -0.31
C HIS A 15 -1.16 13.48 0.57
N SER A 16 -2.47 13.58 0.30
CA SER A 16 -3.37 14.52 0.99
C SER A 16 -3.34 14.42 2.53
N GLY A 17 -3.16 13.23 3.09
CA GLY A 17 -2.99 13.05 4.53
C GLY A 17 -1.73 13.72 5.08
N HIS A 18 -0.62 13.66 4.33
CA HIS A 18 0.60 14.41 4.70
C HIS A 18 0.40 15.92 4.61
N ILE A 19 -0.34 16.42 3.60
CA ILE A 19 -0.66 17.83 3.47
C ILE A 19 -1.51 18.32 4.65
N ALA A 20 -2.53 17.55 5.06
CA ALA A 20 -3.33 17.86 6.24
C ALA A 20 -2.48 17.92 7.52
N TYR A 21 -1.57 16.97 7.68
CA TYR A 21 -0.63 16.92 8.81
C TYR A 21 0.31 18.15 8.84
N ILE A 22 0.90 18.50 7.69
CA ILE A 22 1.77 19.68 7.54
C ILE A 22 1.01 20.95 7.90
N LYS A 23 -0.20 21.15 7.37
CA LYS A 23 -1.04 22.31 7.67
C LYS A 23 -1.38 22.41 9.15
N ALA A 24 -1.85 21.34 9.76
CA ALA A 24 -2.18 21.33 11.18
C ALA A 24 -0.95 21.56 12.07
N ALA A 25 0.21 21.02 11.70
CA ALA A 25 1.45 21.27 12.40
C ALA A 25 1.88 22.75 12.30
N ARG A 26 1.71 23.38 11.13
CA ARG A 26 2.04 24.80 10.93
C ARG A 26 1.28 25.74 11.87
N GLU A 27 0.06 25.40 12.23
CA GLU A 27 -0.77 26.18 13.14
C GLU A 27 -0.29 26.16 14.60
N LEU A 28 0.57 25.23 14.98
CA LEU A 28 1.06 25.07 16.36
C LEU A 28 2.18 26.06 16.71
N GLY A 29 2.82 26.71 15.72
CA GLY A 29 3.96 27.59 16.00
C GLY A 29 4.26 28.64 14.93
N ASP A 30 5.35 29.34 15.13
CA ASP A 30 5.76 30.47 14.27
C ASP A 30 6.54 30.00 13.02
N SER A 31 7.12 28.82 13.07
CA SER A 31 7.82 28.20 11.94
C SER A 31 7.71 26.69 11.99
N LEU A 32 7.59 26.07 10.81
CA LEU A 32 7.54 24.62 10.64
C LEU A 32 8.83 24.09 10.01
N VAL A 33 9.48 23.16 10.71
CA VAL A 33 10.60 22.36 10.21
C VAL A 33 10.12 20.94 9.96
N VAL A 34 10.49 20.40 8.81
CA VAL A 34 10.16 19.02 8.44
C VAL A 34 11.43 18.18 8.36
N GLY A 35 11.53 17.17 9.22
CA GLY A 35 12.55 16.13 9.14
C GLY A 35 12.11 15.02 8.16
N VAL A 36 12.88 14.82 7.09
CA VAL A 36 12.60 13.77 6.11
C VAL A 36 13.46 12.55 6.41
N ASN A 37 12.81 11.41 6.65
CA ASN A 37 13.51 10.14 6.92
C ASN A 37 14.42 9.74 5.76
N SER A 38 15.50 9.04 6.09
CA SER A 38 16.47 8.53 5.11
C SER A 38 15.87 7.47 4.18
N ASP A 39 16.55 7.21 3.06
CA ASP A 39 16.20 6.11 2.15
C ASP A 39 16.42 4.75 2.82
N GLU A 40 17.47 4.64 3.64
CA GLU A 40 17.76 3.44 4.43
C GLU A 40 16.62 3.12 5.40
N TRP A 41 16.02 4.12 6.04
CA TRP A 41 14.86 3.93 6.90
C TRP A 41 13.65 3.43 6.11
N LEU A 42 13.39 3.99 4.90
CA LEU A 42 12.31 3.53 4.03
C LEU A 42 12.55 2.08 3.57
N ARG A 43 13.80 1.72 3.22
CA ARG A 43 14.15 0.33 2.87
C ARG A 43 13.90 -0.63 4.02
N ARG A 44 14.31 -0.26 5.25
CA ARG A 44 14.03 -1.08 6.45
C ARG A 44 12.52 -1.23 6.71
N LYS A 45 11.74 -0.16 6.53
CA LYS A 45 10.31 -0.13 6.86
C LYS A 45 9.40 -0.70 5.76
N LYS A 46 9.74 -0.50 4.48
CA LYS A 46 8.86 -0.78 3.33
C LYS A 46 9.50 -1.69 2.27
N GLY A 47 10.76 -2.08 2.44
CA GLY A 47 11.54 -2.87 1.49
C GLY A 47 12.24 -2.04 0.42
N GLN A 48 11.73 -0.87 0.08
CA GLN A 48 12.33 0.07 -0.88
C GLN A 48 11.77 1.47 -0.69
N GLU A 49 12.49 2.48 -1.13
CA GLU A 49 11.96 3.83 -1.38
C GLU A 49 11.29 3.89 -2.75
N PHE A 50 10.26 4.75 -2.88
CA PHE A 50 9.67 5.09 -4.17
C PHE A 50 10.37 6.30 -4.80
N MET A 51 10.69 7.31 -3.98
CA MET A 51 11.48 8.48 -4.37
C MET A 51 12.72 8.60 -3.49
N PRO A 52 13.91 8.91 -4.05
CA PRO A 52 15.10 9.19 -3.26
C PRO A 52 14.91 10.41 -2.36
N TRP A 53 15.73 10.51 -1.33
CA TRP A 53 15.61 11.55 -0.30
C TRP A 53 15.60 12.97 -0.89
N GLU A 54 16.45 13.25 -1.87
CA GLU A 54 16.59 14.57 -2.52
C GLU A 54 15.29 15.01 -3.19
N GLU A 55 14.58 14.10 -3.87
CA GLU A 55 13.29 14.40 -4.50
C GLU A 55 12.23 14.67 -3.45
N ARG A 56 12.13 13.85 -2.41
CA ARG A 56 11.17 14.02 -1.31
C ARG A 56 11.40 15.33 -0.57
N ALA A 57 12.66 15.64 -0.26
CA ALA A 57 13.05 16.87 0.42
C ALA A 57 12.75 18.11 -0.43
N THR A 58 13.01 18.04 -1.75
CA THR A 58 12.73 19.13 -2.70
C THR A 58 11.23 19.41 -2.76
N ILE A 59 10.40 18.38 -2.87
CA ILE A 59 8.93 18.51 -2.92
C ILE A 59 8.41 19.13 -1.61
N ILE A 60 8.87 18.62 -0.45
CA ILE A 60 8.46 19.13 0.86
C ILE A 60 8.90 20.60 1.05
N ALA A 61 10.12 20.94 0.65
CA ALA A 61 10.64 22.32 0.77
C ALA A 61 9.87 23.33 -0.09
N ALA A 62 9.23 22.89 -1.16
CA ALA A 62 8.40 23.74 -2.03
C ALA A 62 6.99 24.01 -1.48
N LEU A 63 6.58 23.36 -0.39
CA LEU A 63 5.27 23.57 0.22
C LEU A 63 5.24 24.89 0.99
N HIS A 64 4.21 25.69 0.74
CA HIS A 64 4.04 27.02 1.36
C HIS A 64 4.13 27.01 2.90
N ASP A 65 3.63 25.96 3.54
CA ASP A 65 3.56 25.86 5.00
C ASP A 65 4.86 25.37 5.65
N VAL A 66 5.89 25.06 4.84
CA VAL A 66 7.18 24.51 5.31
C VAL A 66 8.26 25.60 5.22
N ASP A 67 8.85 25.95 6.36
CA ASP A 67 9.92 26.94 6.41
C ASP A 67 11.31 26.31 6.19
N ARG A 68 11.49 25.05 6.57
CA ARG A 68 12.78 24.34 6.44
C ARG A 68 12.59 22.83 6.38
N VAL A 69 13.44 22.19 5.59
CA VAL A 69 13.62 20.73 5.59
C VAL A 69 14.98 20.39 6.20
N VAL A 70 15.04 19.32 6.98
CA VAL A 70 16.27 18.78 7.55
C VAL A 70 16.39 17.27 7.30
N ASN A 71 17.60 16.83 7.01
CA ASN A 71 17.98 15.43 7.13
C ASN A 71 18.34 15.11 8.57
N PHE A 72 18.26 13.86 8.95
CA PHE A 72 18.66 13.41 10.28
C PHE A 72 19.06 11.94 10.27
N ASP A 73 19.83 11.54 11.27
CA ASP A 73 20.17 10.13 11.49
C ASP A 73 18.97 9.42 12.13
N ASP A 74 18.41 8.47 11.41
CA ASP A 74 17.31 7.61 11.84
C ASP A 74 17.69 6.12 11.89
N SER A 75 18.98 5.84 12.01
CA SER A 75 19.53 4.47 12.08
C SER A 75 19.02 3.69 13.28
N ASP A 76 18.72 4.40 14.39
CA ASP A 76 18.12 3.87 15.62
C ASP A 76 16.58 3.79 15.60
N ASN A 77 15.96 4.10 14.44
CA ASN A 77 14.50 4.22 14.23
C ASN A 77 13.82 5.32 15.07
N SER A 78 14.58 6.31 15.57
CA SER A 78 14.05 7.48 16.27
C SER A 78 14.23 8.77 15.46
N ALA A 79 13.52 9.83 15.88
CA ALA A 79 13.71 11.18 15.38
C ALA A 79 14.51 12.06 16.37
N LYS A 80 15.21 11.47 17.32
CA LYS A 80 16.00 12.19 18.33
C LYS A 80 17.03 13.13 17.71
N ASP A 81 17.73 12.66 16.66
CA ASP A 81 18.71 13.49 15.94
C ASP A 81 18.04 14.69 15.25
N ALA A 82 16.83 14.53 14.69
CA ALA A 82 16.07 15.64 14.12
C ALA A 82 15.78 16.72 15.16
N ILE A 83 15.34 16.33 16.36
CA ILE A 83 15.07 17.26 17.48
C ILE A 83 16.36 17.97 17.89
N ARG A 84 17.49 17.27 18.03
CA ARG A 84 18.79 17.83 18.37
C ARG A 84 19.28 18.80 17.29
N LYS A 85 19.14 18.49 16.02
CA LYS A 85 19.47 19.39 14.90
C LYS A 85 18.63 20.67 14.92
N VAL A 86 17.32 20.56 15.16
CA VAL A 86 16.45 21.74 15.27
C VAL A 86 16.85 22.58 16.47
N ARG A 87 17.21 21.97 17.62
CA ARG A 87 17.73 22.72 18.78
C ARG A 87 19.03 23.44 18.45
N ALA A 88 19.93 22.84 17.71
CA ALA A 88 21.19 23.46 17.28
C ALA A 88 20.96 24.66 16.35
N ILE A 89 19.97 24.56 15.44
CA ILE A 89 19.59 25.66 14.52
C ILE A 89 18.88 26.78 15.27
N TYR A 90 18.08 26.47 16.28
CA TYR A 90 17.27 27.42 17.06
C TYR A 90 17.51 27.27 18.57
N PRO A 91 18.68 27.70 19.07
CA PRO A 91 19.12 27.42 20.45
C PRO A 91 18.19 27.93 21.55
N THR A 92 17.52 29.08 21.29
CA THR A 92 16.66 29.77 22.27
C THR A 92 15.16 29.59 22.01
N ALA A 93 14.80 28.80 21.01
CA ALA A 93 13.40 28.60 20.65
C ALA A 93 12.70 27.57 21.56
N HIS A 94 11.38 27.68 21.63
CA HIS A 94 10.53 26.60 22.13
C HIS A 94 10.28 25.62 20.99
N ILE A 95 10.69 24.36 21.13
CA ILE A 95 10.50 23.33 20.13
C ILE A 95 9.24 22.53 20.46
N ILE A 96 8.38 22.34 19.48
CA ILE A 96 7.18 21.52 19.56
C ILE A 96 7.37 20.34 18.59
N PHE A 97 7.61 19.13 19.12
CA PHE A 97 7.64 17.93 18.29
C PHE A 97 6.21 17.44 18.11
N ALA A 98 5.66 17.66 16.92
CA ALA A 98 4.28 17.35 16.60
C ALA A 98 4.17 15.97 15.93
N ASN A 99 3.31 15.11 16.46
CA ASN A 99 3.12 13.74 16.00
C ASN A 99 1.70 13.54 15.48
N GLY A 100 1.58 12.91 14.32
CA GLY A 100 0.31 12.55 13.70
C GLY A 100 0.07 11.04 13.70
N GLY A 101 -1.14 10.63 13.31
CA GLY A 101 -1.52 9.23 13.19
C GLY A 101 -1.63 8.50 14.53
N ASP A 102 -1.06 7.29 14.57
CA ASP A 102 -1.12 6.35 15.70
C ASP A 102 -0.01 6.53 16.75
N ARG A 103 0.71 7.66 16.71
CA ARG A 103 1.78 7.94 17.67
C ARG A 103 1.21 8.49 18.98
N THR A 104 1.68 7.93 20.10
CA THR A 104 1.31 8.29 21.46
C THR A 104 2.56 8.47 22.33
N LYS A 105 2.39 8.96 23.56
CA LYS A 105 3.50 9.12 24.51
C LYS A 105 4.20 7.79 24.83
N GLU A 106 3.47 6.69 24.78
CA GLU A 106 3.95 5.36 25.15
C GLU A 106 4.71 4.66 24.02
N ASN A 107 4.57 5.13 22.78
CA ASN A 107 5.14 4.43 21.62
C ASN A 107 6.19 5.20 20.83
N ILE A 108 6.68 6.33 21.35
CA ILE A 108 7.76 7.11 20.74
C ILE A 108 9.01 7.18 21.65
N PRO A 109 10.20 6.82 21.13
CA PRO A 109 11.45 6.84 21.91
C PRO A 109 11.96 8.26 22.19
N GLU A 110 11.44 9.28 21.50
CA GLU A 110 11.84 10.68 21.64
C GLU A 110 11.45 11.30 22.99
N MET A 111 10.53 10.68 23.72
CA MET A 111 10.09 11.15 25.05
C MET A 111 11.23 11.30 26.05
N ASP A 112 12.29 10.50 25.92
CA ASP A 112 13.49 10.59 26.79
C ASP A 112 14.15 11.99 26.75
N LEU A 113 14.00 12.71 25.62
CA LEU A 113 14.60 14.04 25.46
C LEU A 113 13.94 15.13 26.31
N LEU A 114 12.77 14.89 26.90
CA LEU A 114 12.15 15.82 27.85
C LEU A 114 13.01 16.06 29.10
N GLU A 115 13.74 15.06 29.53
CA GLU A 115 14.65 15.16 30.67
C GLU A 115 15.97 15.87 30.29
N GLU A 116 16.35 15.83 29.01
CA GLU A 116 17.61 16.37 28.49
C GLU A 116 17.49 17.82 27.98
N MET A 117 16.28 18.22 27.51
CA MET A 117 16.08 19.48 26.76
C MET A 117 15.03 20.39 27.38
N LEU A 118 15.45 21.59 27.78
CA LEU A 118 14.52 22.64 28.16
C LEU A 118 13.73 23.16 26.94
N HIS A 119 12.47 23.59 27.17
CA HIS A 119 11.61 24.15 26.14
C HIS A 119 11.38 23.21 24.94
N LEU A 120 11.15 21.93 25.24
CA LEU A 120 10.70 20.91 24.31
C LEU A 120 9.32 20.39 24.74
N ASP A 121 8.35 20.45 23.84
CA ASP A 121 7.02 19.88 24.05
C ASP A 121 6.69 18.85 22.97
N PHE A 122 5.80 17.93 23.31
CA PHE A 122 5.25 16.92 22.40
C PHE A 122 3.76 17.13 22.23
N VAL A 123 3.31 17.16 20.97
CA VAL A 123 1.88 17.25 20.60
C VAL A 123 1.53 16.04 19.77
N PHE A 124 0.40 15.40 20.08
CA PHE A 124 -0.08 14.17 19.42
C PHE A 124 -1.41 14.40 18.72
N GLY A 125 -1.79 13.51 17.79
CA GLY A 125 -3.05 13.58 17.06
C GLY A 125 -3.11 14.72 16.03
N VAL A 126 -1.95 15.26 15.63
CA VAL A 126 -1.87 16.39 14.69
C VAL A 126 -2.28 15.93 13.29
N GLY A 127 -3.23 16.63 12.69
CA GLY A 127 -3.77 16.31 11.36
C GLY A 127 -4.96 15.36 11.37
N GLY A 128 -5.46 14.99 12.57
CA GLY A 128 -6.63 14.12 12.78
C GLY A 128 -6.30 12.65 12.89
N GLU A 129 -7.23 11.89 13.47
CA GLU A 129 -7.08 10.45 13.71
C GLU A 129 -7.48 9.60 12.49
N ASP A 130 -8.30 10.15 11.58
CA ASP A 130 -8.74 9.45 10.37
C ASP A 130 -7.61 9.29 9.36
N LYS A 131 -7.13 8.06 9.21
CA LYS A 131 -6.15 7.70 8.18
C LYS A 131 -6.79 7.70 6.79
N LYS A 132 -7.02 8.91 6.25
CA LYS A 132 -7.67 9.11 4.94
C LYS A 132 -6.90 8.51 3.77
N ASN A 133 -5.58 8.28 3.91
CA ASN A 133 -4.75 7.73 2.85
C ASN A 133 -3.43 7.15 3.41
N SER A 134 -2.73 6.36 2.60
CA SER A 134 -1.44 5.78 2.95
C SER A 134 -0.57 5.68 1.70
N SER A 135 0.69 6.08 1.82
CA SER A 135 1.69 5.89 0.75
C SER A 135 1.76 4.44 0.27
N SER A 136 1.65 3.47 1.19
CA SER A 136 1.68 2.05 0.84
C SER A 136 0.47 1.63 0.00
N TRP A 137 -0.74 2.14 0.32
CA TRP A 137 -1.94 1.87 -0.47
C TRP A 137 -1.86 2.48 -1.87
N ILE A 138 -1.37 3.72 -1.98
CA ILE A 138 -1.17 4.40 -3.27
C ILE A 138 -0.18 3.62 -4.14
N LEU A 139 0.94 3.20 -3.56
CA LEU A 139 1.96 2.43 -4.28
C LEU A 139 1.45 1.04 -4.71
N GLN A 140 0.70 0.36 -3.85
CA GLN A 140 0.08 -0.91 -4.20
C GLN A 140 -0.90 -0.76 -5.36
N GLU A 141 -1.77 0.25 -5.29
CA GLU A 141 -2.72 0.54 -6.35
C GLU A 141 -2.02 0.93 -7.66
N TRP A 142 -0.93 1.67 -7.58
CA TRP A 142 -0.15 2.04 -8.75
C TRP A 142 0.60 0.85 -9.38
N LYS A 143 1.20 -0.02 -8.56
CA LYS A 143 1.95 -1.21 -9.03
C LYS A 143 1.04 -2.28 -9.62
N SER A 144 -0.13 -2.45 -9.06
CA SER A 144 -1.09 -3.50 -9.44
C SER A 144 -2.52 -2.95 -9.29
N PRO A 145 -2.96 -2.11 -10.26
CA PRO A 145 -4.27 -1.49 -10.21
C PRO A 145 -5.37 -2.54 -10.30
N LYS A 146 -6.51 -2.25 -9.68
CA LYS A 146 -7.71 -3.06 -9.83
C LYS A 146 -8.27 -2.89 -11.22
N THR A 147 -8.60 -4.00 -11.87
CA THR A 147 -9.42 -4.04 -13.07
C THR A 147 -10.81 -4.55 -12.70
N GLU A 148 -11.77 -3.62 -12.62
CA GLU A 148 -13.15 -3.91 -12.22
C GLU A 148 -13.89 -4.74 -13.29
N ARG A 149 -14.74 -5.66 -12.82
CA ARG A 149 -15.61 -6.52 -13.63
C ARG A 149 -16.98 -6.66 -12.94
N GLN A 150 -17.98 -7.15 -13.63
CA GLN A 150 -19.33 -7.39 -13.09
C GLN A 150 -19.35 -8.43 -11.95
N TRP A 151 -18.32 -9.25 -11.86
CA TRP A 151 -18.18 -10.30 -10.86
C TRP A 151 -17.26 -9.94 -9.68
N GLY A 152 -16.67 -8.74 -9.68
CA GLY A 152 -15.68 -8.28 -8.72
C GLY A 152 -14.52 -7.60 -9.42
N TYR A 153 -13.29 -7.96 -9.13
CA TYR A 153 -12.11 -7.38 -9.79
C TYR A 153 -10.94 -8.35 -9.84
N TYR A 154 -9.94 -8.00 -10.64
CA TYR A 154 -8.63 -8.66 -10.56
C TYR A 154 -7.49 -7.64 -10.54
N ARG A 155 -6.33 -8.11 -10.10
CA ARG A 155 -5.05 -7.41 -10.16
C ARG A 155 -4.04 -8.27 -10.90
N VAL A 156 -3.25 -7.67 -11.79
CA VAL A 156 -2.08 -8.35 -12.36
C VAL A 156 -0.93 -8.21 -11.37
N LEU A 157 -0.43 -9.32 -10.84
CA LEU A 157 0.67 -9.35 -9.89
C LEU A 157 2.02 -9.49 -10.59
N HIS A 158 2.04 -10.20 -11.72
CA HIS A 158 3.23 -10.43 -12.52
C HIS A 158 2.85 -10.72 -13.97
N GLU A 159 3.65 -10.24 -14.91
CA GLU A 159 3.52 -10.52 -16.33
C GLU A 159 4.92 -10.60 -16.95
N ASP A 160 5.23 -11.72 -17.63
CA ASP A 160 6.47 -11.91 -18.35
C ASP A 160 6.16 -12.17 -19.83
N GLY A 161 6.18 -11.10 -20.60
CA GLY A 161 5.78 -11.11 -21.99
C GLY A 161 4.35 -11.66 -22.18
N ALA A 162 4.16 -12.48 -23.25
CA ALA A 162 2.88 -13.11 -23.52
C ALA A 162 2.78 -14.54 -22.95
N HIS A 163 3.79 -15.03 -22.26
CA HIS A 163 3.90 -16.45 -21.90
C HIS A 163 3.44 -16.79 -20.49
N VAL A 164 3.59 -15.84 -19.57
CA VAL A 164 3.20 -16.01 -18.16
C VAL A 164 2.49 -14.76 -17.69
N LYS A 165 1.33 -14.95 -17.03
CA LYS A 165 0.61 -13.90 -16.34
C LYS A 165 0.05 -14.42 -15.02
N VAL A 166 0.30 -13.70 -13.93
CA VAL A 166 -0.23 -14.02 -12.60
C VAL A 166 -1.22 -12.94 -12.21
N LYS A 167 -2.44 -13.38 -11.87
CA LYS A 167 -3.51 -12.48 -11.40
C LYS A 167 -3.98 -12.90 -10.01
N GLU A 168 -4.39 -11.93 -9.21
CA GLU A 168 -5.24 -12.13 -8.06
C GLU A 168 -6.68 -11.77 -8.45
N LEU A 169 -7.57 -12.73 -8.38
CA LEU A 169 -8.99 -12.54 -8.63
C LEU A 169 -9.72 -12.39 -7.30
N THR A 170 -10.58 -11.39 -7.18
CA THR A 170 -11.54 -11.26 -6.08
C THR A 170 -12.95 -11.35 -6.66
N VAL A 171 -13.66 -12.41 -6.32
CA VAL A 171 -15.02 -12.66 -6.80
C VAL A 171 -16.02 -12.35 -5.70
N ASP A 172 -16.93 -11.42 -5.96
CA ASP A 172 -17.93 -10.97 -5.00
C ASP A 172 -18.90 -12.10 -4.60
N PRO A 173 -19.56 -12.01 -3.45
CA PRO A 173 -20.57 -12.95 -3.01
C PRO A 173 -21.64 -13.20 -4.06
N GLY A 174 -21.92 -14.46 -4.35
CA GLY A 174 -22.94 -14.89 -5.32
C GLY A 174 -22.62 -14.60 -6.77
N LYS A 175 -21.39 -14.19 -7.10
CA LYS A 175 -20.97 -13.87 -8.48
C LYS A 175 -20.13 -14.97 -9.10
N SER A 176 -19.98 -14.89 -10.43
CA SER A 176 -19.20 -15.83 -11.22
C SER A 176 -18.56 -15.17 -12.42
N LEU A 177 -17.43 -15.68 -12.85
CA LEU A 177 -16.87 -15.39 -14.16
C LEU A 177 -17.76 -16.01 -15.26
N SER A 178 -17.53 -15.63 -16.51
CA SER A 178 -18.17 -16.30 -17.66
C SER A 178 -17.71 -17.76 -17.75
N MET A 179 -18.53 -18.62 -18.34
CA MET A 179 -18.07 -19.91 -18.87
C MET A 179 -17.16 -19.62 -20.04
N GLN A 180 -15.89 -20.03 -19.98
CA GLN A 180 -14.85 -19.66 -20.94
C GLN A 180 -13.87 -20.79 -21.19
N ARG A 181 -13.13 -20.73 -22.31
CA ARG A 181 -11.99 -21.59 -22.62
C ARG A 181 -10.89 -20.83 -23.35
N HIS A 182 -9.71 -21.40 -23.41
CA HIS A 182 -8.50 -20.82 -23.99
C HIS A 182 -7.78 -21.82 -24.91
N LYS A 183 -7.34 -21.35 -26.08
CA LYS A 183 -6.65 -22.22 -27.05
C LYS A 183 -5.14 -22.33 -26.80
N HIS A 184 -4.53 -21.26 -26.29
CA HIS A 184 -3.08 -21.12 -26.26
C HIS A 184 -2.48 -21.14 -24.86
N ARG A 185 -3.30 -21.14 -23.80
CA ARG A 185 -2.82 -21.14 -22.43
C ARG A 185 -3.49 -22.19 -21.56
N PHE A 186 -2.79 -22.52 -20.47
CA PHE A 186 -3.26 -23.27 -19.33
C PHE A 186 -3.48 -22.31 -18.17
N GLU A 187 -4.28 -22.69 -17.20
CA GLU A 187 -4.44 -21.94 -15.97
C GLU A 187 -4.28 -22.84 -14.76
N HIS A 188 -3.62 -22.31 -13.72
CA HIS A 188 -3.50 -22.95 -12.42
C HIS A 188 -4.12 -22.01 -11.39
N TRP A 189 -5.14 -22.46 -10.70
CA TRP A 189 -5.88 -21.68 -9.70
C TRP A 189 -5.58 -22.19 -8.31
N PHE A 190 -5.21 -21.28 -7.42
CA PHE A 190 -4.98 -21.53 -6.00
C PHE A 190 -5.91 -20.65 -5.17
N VAL A 191 -6.78 -21.24 -4.35
CA VAL A 191 -7.73 -20.50 -3.50
C VAL A 191 -7.00 -20.02 -2.24
N THR A 192 -6.90 -18.69 -2.09
CA THR A 192 -6.27 -18.05 -0.92
C THR A 192 -7.28 -17.71 0.17
N GLU A 193 -8.56 -17.47 -0.20
CA GLU A 193 -9.62 -17.12 0.74
C GLU A 193 -10.96 -17.59 0.21
N GLY A 194 -11.78 -18.21 1.07
CA GLY A 194 -13.13 -18.66 0.74
C GLY A 194 -13.19 -20.06 0.13
N THR A 195 -14.30 -20.36 -0.56
CA THR A 195 -14.54 -21.64 -1.24
C THR A 195 -15.01 -21.39 -2.67
N ALA A 196 -14.27 -21.88 -3.62
CA ALA A 196 -14.59 -21.81 -5.03
C ALA A 196 -15.46 -22.99 -5.47
N THR A 197 -16.43 -22.75 -6.34
CA THR A 197 -17.01 -23.77 -7.19
C THR A 197 -16.42 -23.60 -8.58
N VAL A 198 -15.81 -24.64 -9.13
CA VAL A 198 -15.33 -24.67 -10.50
C VAL A 198 -16.28 -25.53 -11.31
N ASN A 199 -16.97 -24.90 -12.26
CA ASN A 199 -17.79 -25.60 -13.22
C ASN A 199 -16.94 -25.90 -14.45
N THR A 200 -16.97 -27.13 -14.95
CA THR A 200 -16.39 -27.55 -16.23
C THR A 200 -17.45 -28.23 -17.08
N LEU A 201 -17.28 -28.27 -18.39
CA LEU A 201 -18.16 -29.02 -19.27
C LEU A 201 -17.54 -30.38 -19.60
N ASP A 202 -18.38 -31.36 -19.87
CA ASP A 202 -17.95 -32.67 -20.38
C ASP A 202 -17.45 -32.59 -21.84
N ALA A 203 -17.01 -33.70 -22.39
CA ALA A 203 -16.46 -33.79 -23.74
C ALA A 203 -17.46 -33.38 -24.84
N ASP A 204 -18.76 -33.44 -24.57
CA ASP A 204 -19.83 -33.07 -25.50
C ASP A 204 -20.33 -31.62 -25.28
N ASP A 205 -19.69 -30.87 -24.39
CA ASP A 205 -20.04 -29.47 -24.02
C ASP A 205 -21.47 -29.30 -23.46
N ASN A 206 -22.08 -30.36 -22.93
CA ASN A 206 -23.48 -30.39 -22.52
C ASN A 206 -23.69 -30.50 -21.01
N THR A 207 -22.83 -31.24 -20.32
CA THR A 207 -23.00 -31.53 -18.88
C THR A 207 -22.04 -30.72 -18.02
N VAL A 208 -22.57 -29.97 -17.06
CA VAL A 208 -21.75 -29.22 -16.09
C VAL A 208 -21.27 -30.13 -14.97
N MET A 209 -19.98 -30.33 -14.88
CA MET A 209 -19.32 -30.94 -13.72
C MET A 209 -18.95 -29.86 -12.73
N LYS A 210 -19.12 -30.13 -11.43
CA LYS A 210 -18.88 -29.17 -10.34
C LYS A 210 -17.82 -29.71 -9.39
N ASN A 211 -16.72 -28.98 -9.27
CA ASN A 211 -15.67 -29.24 -8.32
C ASN A 211 -15.64 -28.15 -7.25
N PHE A 212 -15.53 -28.53 -5.98
CA PHE A 212 -15.40 -27.61 -4.87
C PHE A 212 -13.93 -27.53 -4.44
N ILE A 213 -13.40 -26.31 -4.34
CA ILE A 213 -12.01 -26.05 -3.99
C ILE A 213 -11.99 -25.06 -2.82
N MET A 214 -11.51 -25.52 -1.68
CA MET A 214 -11.43 -24.73 -0.45
C MET A 214 -10.12 -23.95 -0.38
N THR A 215 -10.03 -23.04 0.58
CA THR A 215 -8.79 -22.33 0.92
C THR A 215 -7.61 -23.31 1.05
N ASN A 216 -6.45 -22.92 0.50
CA ASN A 216 -5.23 -23.70 0.39
C ASN A 216 -5.30 -24.92 -0.57
N MET A 217 -6.35 -25.02 -1.36
CA MET A 217 -6.45 -26.01 -2.43
C MET A 217 -6.26 -25.35 -3.80
N GLN A 218 -5.98 -26.19 -4.79
CA GLN A 218 -5.67 -25.77 -6.15
C GLN A 218 -6.37 -26.64 -7.19
N THR A 219 -6.51 -26.09 -8.40
CA THR A 219 -6.96 -26.83 -9.58
C THR A 219 -6.18 -26.38 -10.81
N TYR A 220 -6.16 -27.25 -11.79
CA TYR A 220 -5.54 -27.02 -13.08
C TYR A 220 -6.62 -27.01 -14.16
N ILE A 221 -6.54 -26.04 -15.09
CA ILE A 221 -7.43 -25.91 -16.23
C ILE A 221 -6.60 -26.13 -17.50
N GLY A 222 -7.02 -27.09 -18.30
CA GLY A 222 -6.39 -27.44 -19.57
C GLY A 222 -6.70 -26.44 -20.69
N ARG A 223 -5.93 -26.54 -21.79
CA ARG A 223 -6.30 -25.87 -23.04
C ARG A 223 -7.64 -26.41 -23.52
N GLU A 224 -8.45 -25.53 -24.13
CA GLU A 224 -9.76 -25.84 -24.70
C GLU A 224 -10.79 -26.41 -23.71
N GLU A 225 -10.45 -26.48 -22.43
CA GLU A 225 -11.34 -26.91 -21.37
C GLU A 225 -12.29 -25.76 -20.99
N TRP A 226 -13.60 -25.99 -21.16
CA TRP A 226 -14.62 -25.04 -20.70
C TRP A 226 -14.68 -25.01 -19.18
N HIS A 227 -14.49 -23.84 -18.61
CA HIS A 227 -14.44 -23.63 -17.18
C HIS A 227 -15.08 -22.33 -16.73
N GLN A 228 -15.54 -22.31 -15.49
CA GLN A 228 -16.15 -21.14 -14.87
C GLN A 228 -15.83 -21.15 -13.38
N LEU A 229 -15.30 -20.03 -12.86
CA LEU A 229 -15.13 -19.79 -11.42
C LEU A 229 -16.39 -19.18 -10.85
N VAL A 230 -16.93 -19.76 -9.77
CA VAL A 230 -18.16 -19.32 -9.12
C VAL A 230 -17.93 -19.18 -7.62
N ASN A 231 -18.31 -18.04 -7.07
CA ASN A 231 -18.43 -17.81 -5.65
C ASN A 231 -19.90 -17.97 -5.22
N LYS A 232 -20.22 -19.05 -4.51
CA LYS A 232 -21.57 -19.31 -3.99
C LYS A 232 -21.76 -18.89 -2.53
N SER A 233 -20.69 -18.37 -1.89
CA SER A 233 -20.71 -17.97 -0.50
C SER A 233 -21.25 -16.53 -0.36
N ASP A 234 -21.44 -16.09 0.88
CA ASP A 234 -21.81 -14.73 1.29
C ASP A 234 -20.59 -13.85 1.60
N THR A 235 -19.38 -14.40 1.42
CA THR A 235 -18.10 -13.70 1.59
C THR A 235 -17.32 -13.64 0.28
N PRO A 236 -16.40 -12.68 0.09
CA PRO A 236 -15.54 -12.65 -1.08
C PRO A 236 -14.68 -13.91 -1.22
N LEU A 237 -14.48 -14.34 -2.46
CA LEU A 237 -13.55 -15.43 -2.83
C LEU A 237 -12.30 -14.82 -3.44
N LYS A 238 -11.10 -15.23 -2.96
CA LYS A 238 -9.83 -14.85 -3.58
C LYS A 238 -9.09 -16.03 -4.15
N VAL A 239 -8.61 -15.87 -5.37
CA VAL A 239 -7.89 -16.89 -6.13
C VAL A 239 -6.65 -16.28 -6.77
N ILE A 240 -5.51 -16.94 -6.62
CA ILE A 240 -4.35 -16.68 -7.47
C ILE A 240 -4.50 -17.54 -8.72
N GLU A 241 -4.51 -16.87 -9.86
CA GLU A 241 -4.55 -17.45 -11.20
C GLU A 241 -3.19 -17.31 -11.85
N ILE A 242 -2.55 -18.41 -12.20
CA ILE A 242 -1.33 -18.44 -12.98
C ILE A 242 -1.70 -18.91 -14.39
N GLN A 243 -1.60 -18.02 -15.36
CA GLN A 243 -1.76 -18.31 -16.78
C GLN A 243 -0.38 -18.57 -17.37
N PHE A 244 -0.25 -19.62 -18.17
CA PHE A 244 1.01 -19.96 -18.85
C PHE A 244 0.76 -20.71 -20.16
N GLY A 245 1.56 -20.43 -21.16
CA GLY A 245 1.43 -21.06 -22.48
C GLY A 245 2.07 -20.24 -23.61
N GLU A 246 1.56 -20.42 -24.80
CA GLU A 246 2.06 -19.71 -25.99
C GLU A 246 1.62 -18.23 -25.99
N LYS A 247 0.37 -17.97 -25.53
CA LYS A 247 -0.21 -16.63 -25.43
C LYS A 247 -1.12 -16.53 -24.23
N CYS A 248 -0.83 -15.60 -23.31
CA CYS A 248 -1.66 -15.26 -22.15
C CYS A 248 -2.31 -13.88 -22.35
N VAL A 249 -3.09 -13.75 -23.42
CA VAL A 249 -3.76 -12.50 -23.83
C VAL A 249 -5.29 -12.61 -23.72
N GLU A 250 -5.99 -11.48 -23.61
CA GLU A 250 -7.46 -11.47 -23.45
C GLU A 250 -8.19 -11.95 -24.71
N GLU A 251 -7.58 -11.75 -25.90
CA GLU A 251 -8.13 -12.20 -27.19
C GLU A 251 -8.18 -13.72 -27.34
N ASP A 252 -7.48 -14.47 -26.49
CA ASP A 252 -7.52 -15.94 -26.44
C ASP A 252 -8.75 -16.48 -25.69
N ILE A 253 -9.62 -15.60 -25.15
CA ILE A 253 -10.80 -16.01 -24.39
C ILE A 253 -11.99 -16.23 -25.33
N GLU A 254 -12.46 -17.47 -25.41
CA GLU A 254 -13.76 -17.81 -25.98
C GLU A 254 -14.80 -17.94 -24.84
N ARG A 255 -15.98 -17.31 -25.00
CA ARG A 255 -17.04 -17.29 -23.98
C ARG A 255 -18.31 -17.95 -24.51
N LYS A 256 -19.03 -18.64 -23.60
CA LYS A 256 -20.29 -19.33 -23.90
C LYS A 256 -21.46 -18.63 -23.20
#